data_f3f3dc7a03983574535ec64547db12e3
#
_entry.id   f3f3dc7a03983574535ec64547db12e3
#
_cell.length_a   1.000
_cell.length_b   1.000
_cell.length_c   1.000
_cell.angle_alpha   90.00
_cell.angle_beta   90.00
_cell.angle_gamma   90.00
#
_symmetry.space_group_name_H-M   'P 1'
#
loop_
_entity.id
_entity.type
_entity.pdbx_description
1 polymer ?
#
loop_
_entity_poly.entity_id
_entity_poly.type
_entity_poly.pdbx_seq_one_letter_code
_entity_poly.pdbx_strand_id
1 'polypeptide(L)'
;MKENIELDLEELLELMRYAFLRLDGAWFMASVEKLGLEIATELDVKAWEMFSERLGKKIASITNLKDDFSETLPKLMKIQHTLMNMNSEIEVINESKIIHRVLECEVWKMVQKVWTQDAIPCHKVTLASIRGLLKGAFPEKEFILKHKKKIPLGDPYCEIEISVKNS
;
A
#
# COMPACT_ATOMS: atom_id res chain seq x y z
N MET A 1 -30.15 -21.86 21.80
CA MET A 1 -30.14 -20.41 21.62
C MET A 1 -28.97 -20.09 20.67
N LYS A 2 -29.21 -19.44 19.54
CA LYS A 2 -28.10 -18.89 18.73
C LYS A 2 -27.72 -17.59 19.43
N GLU A 3 -26.55 -17.57 20.08
CA GLU A 3 -25.96 -16.29 20.50
C GLU A 3 -25.68 -15.50 19.23
N ASN A 4 -26.38 -14.40 19.04
CA ASN A 4 -26.01 -13.45 17.98
C ASN A 4 -24.76 -12.75 18.45
N ILE A 5 -23.65 -13.03 17.77
CA ILE A 5 -22.43 -12.23 17.90
C ILE A 5 -22.70 -10.95 17.12
N GLU A 6 -22.97 -9.86 17.81
CA GLU A 6 -23.13 -8.53 17.20
C GLU A 6 -21.79 -7.79 17.29
N LEU A 7 -21.14 -7.61 16.15
CA LEU A 7 -19.99 -6.71 16.00
C LEU A 7 -20.50 -5.37 15.46
N ASP A 8 -19.99 -4.29 15.99
CA ASP A 8 -20.23 -3.00 15.36
C ASP A 8 -19.39 -2.84 14.07
N LEU A 9 -19.63 -1.76 13.32
CA LEU A 9 -18.97 -1.55 12.03
C LEU A 9 -17.46 -1.34 12.21
N GLU A 10 -17.03 -0.72 13.30
CA GLU A 10 -15.61 -0.44 13.57
C GLU A 10 -14.87 -1.74 13.92
N GLU A 11 -15.44 -2.55 14.79
CA GLU A 11 -14.93 -3.88 15.16
C GLU A 11 -14.84 -4.80 13.93
N LEU A 12 -15.88 -4.79 13.09
CA LEU A 12 -15.87 -5.56 11.84
C LEU A 12 -14.78 -5.10 10.88
N LEU A 13 -14.58 -3.79 10.73
CA LEU A 13 -13.53 -3.21 9.88
C LEU A 13 -12.13 -3.56 10.41
N GLU A 14 -11.92 -3.50 11.72
CA GLU A 14 -10.67 -3.90 12.35
C GLU A 14 -10.36 -5.39 12.11
N LEU A 15 -11.37 -6.26 12.30
CA LEU A 15 -11.24 -7.68 12.03
C LEU A 15 -10.93 -7.98 10.56
N MET A 16 -11.57 -7.27 9.64
CA MET A 16 -11.30 -7.40 8.20
C MET A 16 -9.87 -6.97 7.84
N ARG A 17 -9.38 -5.86 8.39
CA ARG A 17 -7.98 -5.40 8.22
C ARG A 17 -7.00 -6.44 8.75
N TYR A 18 -7.25 -6.94 9.96
CA TYR A 18 -6.44 -7.99 10.56
C TYR A 18 -6.40 -9.23 9.69
N ALA A 19 -7.57 -9.74 9.27
CA ALA A 19 -7.65 -10.94 8.44
C ALA A 19 -6.93 -10.77 7.09
N PHE A 20 -7.10 -9.63 6.44
CA PHE A 20 -6.43 -9.31 5.18
C PHE A 20 -4.90 -9.33 5.32
N LEU A 21 -4.36 -8.60 6.30
CA LEU A 21 -2.91 -8.51 6.50
C LEU A 21 -2.30 -9.85 6.94
N ARG A 22 -3.05 -10.65 7.72
CA ARG A 22 -2.59 -11.99 8.14
C ARG A 22 -2.61 -13.00 7.00
N LEU A 23 -3.62 -12.93 6.14
CA LEU A 23 -3.69 -13.78 4.95
C LEU A 23 -2.54 -13.47 3.98
N ASP A 24 -2.28 -12.19 3.73
CA ASP A 24 -1.17 -11.73 2.88
C ASP A 24 0.18 -12.25 3.40
N GLY A 25 0.46 -12.02 4.68
CA GLY A 25 1.69 -12.51 5.32
C GLY A 25 1.82 -14.03 5.32
N ALA A 26 0.74 -14.77 5.59
CA ALA A 26 0.76 -16.23 5.58
C ALA A 26 1.02 -16.78 4.17
N TRP A 27 0.40 -16.17 3.16
CA TRP A 27 0.61 -16.53 1.76
C TRP A 27 2.05 -16.27 1.32
N PHE A 28 2.60 -15.11 1.68
CA PHE A 28 3.98 -14.77 1.39
C PHE A 28 4.96 -15.76 2.05
N MET A 29 4.79 -16.08 3.34
CA MET A 29 5.64 -17.04 4.04
C MET A 29 5.56 -18.46 3.45
N ALA A 30 4.36 -18.92 3.10
CA ALA A 30 4.19 -20.20 2.42
C ALA A 30 4.88 -20.23 1.05
N SER A 31 4.84 -19.10 0.32
CA SER A 31 5.55 -18.95 -0.95
C SER A 31 7.06 -18.99 -0.77
N VAL A 32 7.59 -18.32 0.26
CA VAL A 32 9.03 -18.35 0.61
C VAL A 32 9.48 -19.77 0.94
N GLU A 33 8.71 -20.51 1.74
CA GLU A 33 9.01 -21.90 2.10
C GLU A 33 9.09 -22.83 0.87
N LYS A 34 8.20 -22.63 -0.10
CA LYS A 34 8.08 -23.50 -1.27
C LYS A 34 9.00 -23.12 -2.42
N LEU A 35 9.23 -21.84 -2.64
CA LEU A 35 9.84 -21.28 -3.87
C LEU A 35 11.12 -20.50 -3.62
N GLY A 36 11.43 -20.22 -2.34
CA GLY A 36 12.51 -19.34 -1.96
C GLY A 36 12.14 -17.86 -2.00
N LEU A 37 12.94 -17.03 -1.32
CA LEU A 37 12.65 -15.61 -1.10
C LEU A 37 12.56 -14.79 -2.40
N GLU A 38 13.42 -15.06 -3.37
CA GLU A 38 13.48 -14.30 -4.62
C GLU A 38 12.18 -14.43 -5.41
N ILE A 39 11.76 -15.68 -5.70
CA ILE A 39 10.53 -15.95 -6.45
C ILE A 39 9.29 -15.49 -5.66
N ALA A 40 9.25 -15.75 -4.34
CA ALA A 40 8.16 -15.28 -3.50
C ALA A 40 8.02 -13.75 -3.54
N THR A 41 9.15 -13.03 -3.53
CA THR A 41 9.16 -11.57 -3.66
C THR A 41 8.61 -11.11 -5.01
N GLU A 42 8.98 -11.75 -6.11
CA GLU A 42 8.47 -11.40 -7.44
C GLU A 42 6.95 -11.61 -7.55
N LEU A 43 6.47 -12.72 -6.98
CA LEU A 43 5.04 -13.02 -6.92
C LEU A 43 4.28 -11.97 -6.08
N ASP A 44 4.82 -11.63 -4.92
CA ASP A 44 4.23 -10.65 -4.01
C ASP A 44 4.17 -9.25 -4.65
N VAL A 45 5.26 -8.78 -5.25
CA VAL A 45 5.30 -7.55 -6.04
C VAL A 45 4.22 -7.53 -7.11
N LYS A 46 4.06 -8.64 -7.85
CA LYS A 46 3.04 -8.75 -8.89
C LYS A 46 1.62 -8.78 -8.33
N ALA A 47 1.40 -9.50 -7.24
CA ALA A 47 0.12 -9.57 -6.57
C ALA A 47 -0.33 -8.18 -6.06
N TRP A 48 0.56 -7.45 -5.39
CA TRP A 48 0.28 -6.11 -4.90
C TRP A 48 0.05 -5.08 -6.01
N GLU A 49 0.76 -5.17 -7.14
CA GLU A 49 0.49 -4.32 -8.31
C GLU A 49 -0.92 -4.58 -8.85
N MET A 50 -1.27 -5.85 -9.06
CA MET A 50 -2.59 -6.23 -9.60
C MET A 50 -3.74 -5.89 -8.65
N PHE A 51 -3.57 -6.16 -7.35
CA PHE A 51 -4.55 -5.81 -6.32
C PHE A 51 -4.79 -4.31 -6.29
N SER A 52 -3.70 -3.53 -6.20
CA SER A 52 -3.78 -2.06 -6.09
C SER A 52 -4.35 -1.42 -7.34
N GLU A 53 -4.10 -1.95 -8.54
CA GLU A 53 -4.74 -1.48 -9.77
C GLU A 53 -6.27 -1.63 -9.70
N ARG A 54 -6.75 -2.79 -9.25
CA ARG A 54 -8.19 -3.01 -9.08
C ARG A 54 -8.79 -2.13 -7.99
N LEU A 55 -8.06 -1.96 -6.89
CA LEU A 55 -8.46 -1.09 -5.79
C LEU A 55 -8.56 0.36 -6.26
N GLY A 56 -7.56 0.87 -6.98
CA GLY A 56 -7.55 2.22 -7.54
C GLY A 56 -8.75 2.48 -8.46
N LYS A 57 -9.04 1.55 -9.38
CA LYS A 57 -10.24 1.60 -10.24
C LYS A 57 -11.52 1.64 -9.42
N LYS A 58 -11.62 0.78 -8.38
CA LYS A 58 -12.80 0.71 -7.53
C LYS A 58 -13.01 1.99 -6.74
N ILE A 59 -11.97 2.52 -6.09
CA ILE A 59 -12.06 3.76 -5.33
C ILE A 59 -12.46 4.91 -6.26
N ALA A 60 -11.80 5.05 -7.42
CA ALA A 60 -12.12 6.09 -8.38
C ALA A 60 -13.59 6.03 -8.81
N SER A 61 -14.14 4.83 -9.04
CA SER A 61 -15.52 4.65 -9.47
C SER A 61 -16.56 4.99 -8.39
N ILE A 62 -16.29 4.72 -7.12
CA ILE A 62 -17.27 4.97 -6.03
C ILE A 62 -17.18 6.38 -5.45
N THR A 63 -16.06 7.06 -5.66
CA THR A 63 -15.82 8.40 -5.09
C THR A 63 -15.95 9.51 -6.13
N ASN A 64 -16.24 9.20 -7.40
CA ASN A 64 -16.30 10.14 -8.51
C ASN A 64 -15.09 11.09 -8.52
N LEU A 65 -13.89 10.53 -8.32
CA LEU A 65 -12.67 11.32 -8.29
C LEU A 65 -12.45 12.04 -9.63
N LYS A 66 -12.06 13.30 -9.55
CA LYS A 66 -11.69 14.09 -10.70
C LYS A 66 -10.35 13.63 -11.28
N ASP A 67 -10.08 13.99 -12.53
CA ASP A 67 -8.78 13.71 -13.18
C ASP A 67 -7.65 14.65 -12.72
N ASP A 68 -7.86 15.43 -11.68
CA ASP A 68 -6.84 16.27 -11.07
C ASP A 68 -5.98 15.44 -10.12
N PHE A 69 -4.70 15.29 -10.46
CA PHE A 69 -3.75 14.51 -9.72
C PHE A 69 -3.52 15.05 -8.30
N SER A 70 -3.35 16.37 -8.18
CA SER A 70 -3.00 17.02 -6.90
C SER A 70 -4.15 17.01 -5.90
N GLU A 71 -5.39 17.03 -6.34
CA GLU A 71 -6.57 16.92 -5.48
C GLU A 71 -6.99 15.47 -5.21
N THR A 72 -6.83 14.61 -6.21
CA THR A 72 -7.34 13.24 -6.19
C THR A 72 -6.42 12.27 -5.49
N LEU A 73 -5.11 12.34 -5.75
CA LEU A 73 -4.16 11.39 -5.17
C LEU A 73 -4.14 11.41 -3.64
N PRO A 74 -4.16 12.57 -2.93
CA PRO A 74 -4.24 12.57 -1.47
C PRO A 74 -5.44 11.83 -0.92
N LYS A 75 -6.61 11.98 -1.54
CA LYS A 75 -7.85 11.29 -1.14
C LYS A 75 -7.74 9.78 -1.36
N LEU A 76 -7.24 9.38 -2.52
CA LEU A 76 -7.01 7.99 -2.90
C LEU A 76 -6.06 7.29 -1.94
N MET A 77 -4.92 7.92 -1.64
CA MET A 77 -3.92 7.41 -0.70
C MET A 77 -4.47 7.32 0.71
N LYS A 78 -5.23 8.33 1.16
CA LYS A 78 -5.87 8.30 2.48
C LYS A 78 -6.83 7.14 2.64
N ILE A 79 -7.65 6.84 1.62
CA ILE A 79 -8.55 5.68 1.63
C ILE A 79 -7.74 4.39 1.72
N GLN A 80 -6.71 4.22 0.88
CA GLN A 80 -5.85 3.04 0.92
C GLN A 80 -5.19 2.86 2.30
N HIS A 81 -4.66 3.94 2.90
CA HIS A 81 -4.02 3.86 4.22
C HIS A 81 -5.00 3.54 5.33
N THR A 82 -6.22 4.08 5.24
CA THR A 82 -7.28 3.71 6.18
C THR A 82 -7.59 2.21 6.10
N LEU A 83 -7.65 1.64 4.90
CA LEU A 83 -7.84 0.20 4.70
C LEU A 83 -6.68 -0.64 5.24
N MET A 84 -5.44 -0.13 5.21
CA MET A 84 -4.22 -0.82 5.64
C MET A 84 -3.82 -0.49 7.09
N ASN A 85 -4.60 0.31 7.80
CA ASN A 85 -4.26 0.81 9.15
C ASN A 85 -2.88 1.47 9.22
N MET A 86 -2.54 2.28 8.22
CA MET A 86 -1.27 2.99 8.15
C MET A 86 -1.43 4.45 8.56
N ASN A 87 -0.57 4.91 9.47
CA ASN A 87 -0.46 6.34 9.78
C ASN A 87 0.45 7.00 8.74
N SER A 88 -0.08 7.99 8.03
CA SER A 88 0.63 8.63 6.92
C SER A 88 0.26 10.07 6.71
N GLU A 89 1.18 10.83 6.11
CA GLU A 89 1.02 12.21 5.70
C GLU A 89 1.23 12.35 4.19
N ILE A 90 0.52 13.29 3.59
CA ILE A 90 0.63 13.60 2.18
C ILE A 90 0.83 15.09 2.01
N GLU A 91 1.92 15.46 1.38
CA GLU A 91 2.29 16.84 1.07
C GLU A 91 2.19 17.07 -0.44
N VAL A 92 1.31 17.98 -0.85
CA VAL A 92 1.18 18.40 -2.25
C VAL A 92 2.20 19.50 -2.51
N ILE A 93 3.21 19.22 -3.32
CA ILE A 93 4.26 20.18 -3.67
C ILE A 93 3.78 21.11 -4.80
N ASN A 94 3.14 20.52 -5.82
CA ASN A 94 2.51 21.22 -6.94
C ASN A 94 1.56 20.27 -7.69
N GLU A 95 0.97 20.75 -8.79
CA GLU A 95 0.00 20.01 -9.62
C GLU A 95 0.51 18.67 -10.17
N SER A 96 1.83 18.47 -10.21
CA SER A 96 2.46 17.28 -10.80
C SER A 96 3.32 16.48 -9.81
N LYS A 97 3.43 16.92 -8.55
CA LYS A 97 4.34 16.31 -7.57
C LYS A 97 3.77 16.27 -6.16
N ILE A 98 3.84 15.10 -5.55
CA ILE A 98 3.38 14.83 -4.19
C ILE A 98 4.48 14.07 -3.44
N ILE A 99 4.62 14.36 -2.15
CA ILE A 99 5.43 13.57 -1.21
C ILE A 99 4.48 12.84 -0.28
N HIS A 100 4.64 11.54 -0.22
CA HIS A 100 3.91 10.65 0.66
C HIS A 100 4.84 10.11 1.75
N ARG A 101 4.48 10.30 3.03
CA ARG A 101 5.22 9.79 4.18
C ARG A 101 4.37 8.80 4.95
N VAL A 102 4.90 7.61 5.21
CA VAL A 102 4.32 6.63 6.14
C VAL A 102 5.08 6.73 7.45
N LEU A 103 4.40 7.21 8.49
CA LEU A 103 4.97 7.44 9.81
C LEU A 103 4.99 6.13 10.63
N GLU A 104 3.92 5.32 10.48
CA GLU A 104 3.81 4.00 11.10
C GLU A 104 3.30 2.98 10.09
N CYS A 105 3.96 1.83 10.04
CA CYS A 105 3.64 0.75 9.12
C CYS A 105 3.33 -0.54 9.88
N GLU A 106 2.07 -0.98 9.86
CA GLU A 106 1.66 -2.23 10.52
C GLU A 106 2.32 -3.45 9.90
N VAL A 107 2.53 -3.46 8.59
CA VAL A 107 3.26 -4.53 7.90
C VAL A 107 4.68 -4.64 8.46
N TRP A 108 5.39 -3.52 8.63
CA TRP A 108 6.73 -3.53 9.21
C TRP A 108 6.73 -4.02 10.66
N LYS A 109 5.78 -3.57 11.49
CA LYS A 109 5.63 -4.03 12.88
C LYS A 109 5.44 -5.55 12.99
N MET A 110 4.80 -6.18 12.00
CA MET A 110 4.65 -7.64 11.96
C MET A 110 5.92 -8.32 11.47
N VAL A 111 6.50 -7.83 10.39
CA VAL A 111 7.60 -8.48 9.67
C VAL A 111 8.91 -8.41 10.46
N GLN A 112 9.21 -7.31 11.14
CA GLN A 112 10.43 -7.15 11.95
C GLN A 112 10.61 -8.19 13.07
N LYS A 113 9.52 -8.88 13.45
CA LYS A 113 9.57 -9.95 14.46
C LYS A 113 10.13 -11.26 13.93
N VAL A 114 10.13 -11.44 12.63
CA VAL A 114 10.48 -12.71 11.98
C VAL A 114 11.62 -12.58 10.96
N TRP A 115 11.97 -11.36 10.55
CA TRP A 115 12.92 -11.11 9.46
C TRP A 115 13.98 -10.07 9.83
N THR A 116 15.18 -10.25 9.30
CA THR A 116 16.25 -9.25 9.37
C THR A 116 16.02 -8.13 8.35
N GLN A 117 16.51 -6.92 8.64
CA GLN A 117 16.30 -5.73 7.81
C GLN A 117 16.76 -5.92 6.36
N ASP A 118 17.86 -6.65 6.14
CA ASP A 118 18.45 -6.86 4.80
C ASP A 118 17.64 -7.79 3.91
N ALA A 119 16.75 -8.60 4.49
CA ALA A 119 16.00 -9.63 3.77
C ALA A 119 14.61 -9.18 3.28
N ILE A 120 14.11 -8.00 3.72
CA ILE A 120 12.73 -7.60 3.46
C ILE A 120 12.62 -6.79 2.17
N PRO A 121 11.91 -7.29 1.15
CA PRO A 121 11.73 -6.62 -0.14
C PRO A 121 10.69 -5.49 -0.10
N CYS A 122 10.39 -4.97 1.09
CA CYS A 122 9.33 -4.01 1.38
C CYS A 122 9.28 -2.84 0.38
N HIS A 123 10.44 -2.29 -0.03
CA HIS A 123 10.47 -1.19 -0.98
C HIS A 123 9.95 -1.55 -2.38
N LYS A 124 10.17 -2.79 -2.85
CA LYS A 124 9.67 -3.26 -4.15
C LYS A 124 8.15 -3.40 -4.13
N VAL A 125 7.62 -4.00 -3.06
CA VAL A 125 6.18 -4.18 -2.84
C VAL A 125 5.47 -2.83 -2.69
N THR A 126 6.03 -1.91 -1.89
CA THR A 126 5.48 -0.55 -1.73
C THR A 126 5.38 0.18 -3.06
N LEU A 127 6.44 0.18 -3.87
CA LEU A 127 6.42 0.84 -5.17
C LEU A 127 5.45 0.18 -6.16
N ALA A 128 5.32 -1.15 -6.13
CA ALA A 128 4.37 -1.88 -6.95
C ALA A 128 2.92 -1.56 -6.56
N SER A 129 2.62 -1.52 -5.26
CA SER A 129 1.31 -1.15 -4.74
C SER A 129 0.91 0.27 -5.17
N ILE A 130 1.80 1.25 -4.99
CA ILE A 130 1.54 2.64 -5.41
C ILE A 130 1.38 2.73 -6.93
N ARG A 131 2.23 2.06 -7.70
CA ARG A 131 2.14 2.04 -9.17
C ARG A 131 0.81 1.46 -9.63
N GLY A 132 0.39 0.34 -9.05
CA GLY A 132 -0.90 -0.26 -9.35
C GLY A 132 -2.06 0.68 -9.03
N LEU A 133 -2.06 1.29 -7.85
CA LEU A 133 -3.09 2.23 -7.42
C LEU A 133 -3.23 3.41 -8.39
N LEU A 134 -2.09 4.02 -8.77
CA LEU A 134 -2.04 5.13 -9.71
C LEU A 134 -2.53 4.71 -11.10
N LYS A 135 -2.08 3.57 -11.60
CA LYS A 135 -2.52 3.01 -12.89
C LYS A 135 -4.03 2.76 -12.91
N GLY A 136 -4.58 2.30 -11.78
CA GLY A 136 -6.02 2.08 -11.64
C GLY A 136 -6.84 3.36 -11.62
N ALA A 137 -6.34 4.40 -10.96
CA ALA A 137 -7.06 5.67 -10.79
C ALA A 137 -6.82 6.66 -11.94
N PHE A 138 -5.66 6.62 -12.60
CA PHE A 138 -5.24 7.54 -13.66
C PHE A 138 -4.64 6.75 -14.84
N PRO A 139 -5.45 5.98 -15.58
CA PRO A 139 -4.96 5.05 -16.60
C PRO A 139 -4.19 5.73 -17.75
N GLU A 140 -4.45 7.02 -18.00
CA GLU A 140 -3.84 7.80 -19.09
C GLU A 140 -2.55 8.53 -18.66
N LYS A 141 -2.15 8.43 -17.38
CA LYS A 141 -0.97 9.13 -16.86
C LYS A 141 0.16 8.15 -16.54
N GLU A 142 1.39 8.57 -16.82
CA GLU A 142 2.60 7.88 -16.37
C GLU A 142 3.19 8.57 -15.15
N PHE A 143 3.79 7.78 -14.26
CA PHE A 143 4.32 8.28 -12.99
C PHE A 143 5.77 7.86 -12.77
N ILE A 144 6.52 8.76 -12.14
CA ILE A 144 7.86 8.49 -11.62
C ILE A 144 7.73 8.36 -10.10
N LEU A 145 8.17 7.24 -9.56
CA LEU A 145 8.15 6.93 -8.13
C LEU A 145 9.58 6.82 -7.62
N LYS A 146 9.90 7.52 -6.51
CA LYS A 146 11.20 7.46 -5.85
C LYS A 146 11.02 7.22 -4.35
N HIS A 147 11.44 6.06 -3.85
CA HIS A 147 11.44 5.73 -2.43
C HIS A 147 12.70 6.28 -1.78
N LYS A 148 12.60 7.42 -1.12
CA LYS A 148 13.73 8.21 -0.57
C LYS A 148 14.19 7.73 0.79
N LYS A 149 13.24 7.45 1.70
CA LYS A 149 13.48 7.00 3.06
C LYS A 149 12.71 5.71 3.34
N LYS A 150 13.26 4.83 4.17
CA LYS A 150 12.74 3.49 4.40
C LYS A 150 12.88 3.11 5.87
N ILE A 151 11.77 2.98 6.60
CA ILE A 151 11.76 2.50 7.99
C ILE A 151 12.59 1.22 8.18
N PRO A 152 12.51 0.20 7.30
CA PRO A 152 13.33 -1.00 7.41
C PRO A 152 14.84 -0.77 7.36
N LEU A 153 15.30 0.37 6.85
CA LEU A 153 16.72 0.74 6.80
C LEU A 153 17.14 1.70 7.92
N GLY A 154 16.25 1.93 8.92
CA GLY A 154 16.53 2.78 10.06
C GLY A 154 16.07 4.23 9.91
N ASP A 155 15.42 4.60 8.79
CA ASP A 155 14.83 5.93 8.66
C ASP A 155 13.61 6.09 9.61
N PRO A 156 13.32 7.29 10.10
CA PRO A 156 12.20 7.53 11.03
C PRO A 156 10.81 7.34 10.39
N TYR A 157 10.73 7.37 9.06
CA TYR A 157 9.52 7.15 8.27
C TYR A 157 9.89 6.69 6.86
N CYS A 158 8.93 6.09 6.14
CA CYS A 158 9.09 5.89 4.70
C CYS A 158 8.69 7.16 3.95
N GLU A 159 9.46 7.57 2.94
CA GLU A 159 9.14 8.73 2.09
C GLU A 159 9.18 8.35 0.62
N ILE A 160 8.06 8.54 -0.04
CA ILE A 160 7.90 8.28 -1.47
C ILE A 160 7.56 9.57 -2.20
N GLU A 161 8.40 9.96 -3.13
CA GLU A 161 8.15 11.03 -4.08
C GLU A 161 7.38 10.46 -5.27
N ILE A 162 6.24 11.06 -5.59
CA ILE A 162 5.36 10.67 -6.69
C ILE A 162 5.25 11.87 -7.63
N SER A 163 5.62 11.70 -8.88
CA SER A 163 5.54 12.77 -9.89
C SER A 163 4.87 12.25 -11.16
N VAL A 164 4.04 13.08 -11.78
CA VAL A 164 3.55 12.84 -13.14
C VAL A 164 4.71 12.98 -14.11
N LYS A 165 4.89 12.02 -15.00
CA LYS A 165 5.87 12.12 -16.07
C LYS A 165 5.35 13.09 -17.12
N ASN A 166 6.00 14.25 -17.24
CA ASN A 166 5.69 15.19 -18.31
C ASN A 166 6.01 14.55 -19.66
N SER A 167 5.07 14.62 -20.59
CA SER A 167 5.21 14.20 -21.99
C SER A 167 6.25 15.01 -22.70
#